data_a17c8d13e9281f32c27c7bc0e1e8e6c3
#
_entry.id   a17c8d13e9281f32c27c7bc0e1e8e6c3
#
_cell.length_a   1.000
_cell.length_b   1.000
_cell.length_c   1.000
_cell.angle_alpha   90.00
_cell.angle_beta   90.00
_cell.angle_gamma   90.00
#
_symmetry.space_group_name_H-M   'P 1'
#
loop_
_entity.id
_entity.type
_entity.pdbx_description
1 polymer ?
#
loop_
_entity_poly.entity_id
_entity_poly.type
_entity_poly.pdbx_seq_one_letter_code
_entity_poly.pdbx_strand_id
1 'polypeptide(L)'
;MPPERFRVTIFPAYRLAHKATTGEFRCRIKAASDAQMTPSSPSGAAFTPLFCVTAASHRRLLPQASESREVNVYNLLYKTLNMNALASVSRFVGKTFAFWVLLFALLAYLSPSTFIIFLPYVSILLGIVMFGMGLTLSVADFKEVFTRPLEVLIGVVGQFVIMPLSAYLLCLILGLPADIALGVILVGCCPGGTASNVMTFLARGDVALSVTITSCTTLLAPIVTPFLIYLFANQWISINPTAMFWSICQIVLLPIITGVVVKSLLKDKVKAATTVLPLVSAVAIVLILAAVVAASHAKLATTGLQVFAVVVLHNSLGLAFGFLLGKLFHLDVAKCKCLSIEIGMQNSGLGVALANAHFAAMPLAALPSAIFSFWHNVSGAVIANIYARMQDKKTA
;
A
#
# COMPACT_ATOMS: atom_id res chain seq x y z
N MET A 1 -22.64 -30.90 21.28
CA MET A 1 -22.91 -29.64 21.98
C MET A 1 -22.34 -28.52 21.14
N PRO A 2 -23.16 -27.59 20.61
CA PRO A 2 -22.67 -26.47 19.81
C PRO A 2 -22.17 -25.33 20.73
N PRO A 3 -21.20 -24.51 20.29
CA PRO A 3 -20.67 -23.41 21.08
C PRO A 3 -21.63 -22.23 21.13
N GLU A 4 -21.88 -21.75 22.33
CA GLU A 4 -22.68 -20.55 22.58
C GLU A 4 -22.04 -19.29 21.99
N ARG A 5 -22.85 -18.52 21.26
CA ARG A 5 -22.47 -17.22 20.70
C ARG A 5 -22.59 -16.16 21.78
N PHE A 6 -21.48 -15.61 22.23
CA PHE A 6 -21.46 -14.37 23.02
C PHE A 6 -21.84 -13.17 22.14
N ARG A 7 -23.00 -12.59 22.38
CA ARG A 7 -23.37 -11.28 21.84
C ARG A 7 -22.83 -10.20 22.79
N VAL A 8 -21.77 -9.52 22.35
CA VAL A 8 -21.33 -8.27 22.98
C VAL A 8 -22.19 -7.14 22.42
N THR A 9 -23.10 -6.62 23.23
CA THR A 9 -23.90 -5.43 22.89
C THR A 9 -23.06 -4.19 23.19
N ILE A 10 -22.49 -3.58 22.18
CA ILE A 10 -21.77 -2.30 22.31
C ILE A 10 -22.82 -1.19 22.37
N PHE A 11 -23.03 -0.60 23.55
CA PHE A 11 -23.78 0.64 23.69
C PHE A 11 -22.98 1.78 23.03
N PRO A 12 -23.61 2.65 22.25
CA PRO A 12 -22.90 3.73 21.57
C PRO A 12 -22.34 4.74 22.57
N ALA A 13 -21.03 4.88 22.60
CA ALA A 13 -20.27 5.77 23.49
C ALA A 13 -20.72 7.26 23.40
N TYR A 14 -21.47 7.62 22.39
CA TYR A 14 -22.00 8.97 22.17
C TYR A 14 -22.99 9.44 23.25
N ARG A 15 -23.78 8.55 23.85
CA ARG A 15 -24.71 8.91 24.93
C ARG A 15 -24.03 9.08 26.31
N LEU A 16 -22.88 8.50 26.51
CA LEU A 16 -22.11 8.64 27.75
C LEU A 16 -21.34 9.97 27.80
N ALA A 17 -20.79 10.42 26.67
CA ALA A 17 -20.08 11.70 26.58
C ALA A 17 -21.00 12.92 26.78
N HIS A 18 -22.25 12.85 26.30
CA HIS A 18 -23.21 13.99 26.42
C HIS A 18 -23.77 14.14 27.86
N LYS A 19 -23.79 13.06 28.66
CA LYS A 19 -24.23 13.11 30.06
C LYS A 19 -23.13 13.54 31.03
N ALA A 20 -21.85 13.34 30.67
CA ALA A 20 -20.73 13.80 31.48
C ALA A 20 -20.55 15.32 31.48
N THR A 21 -21.02 16.02 30.44
CA THR A 21 -20.95 17.49 30.32
C THR A 21 -22.09 18.21 31.06
N THR A 22 -23.18 17.53 31.45
CA THR A 22 -24.36 18.15 32.11
C THR A 22 -24.45 17.91 33.62
N GLY A 23 -23.44 17.26 34.25
CA GLY A 23 -23.37 17.13 35.71
C GLY A 23 -24.43 16.21 36.37
N GLU A 24 -25.24 15.49 35.57
CA GLU A 24 -26.29 14.59 36.09
C GLU A 24 -25.91 13.11 35.92
N PHE A 25 -24.95 12.62 36.72
CA PHE A 25 -24.72 11.20 36.89
C PHE A 25 -25.02 10.77 38.33
N ARG A 26 -26.29 10.41 38.59
CA ARG A 26 -26.61 9.61 39.77
C ARG A 26 -26.61 8.14 39.41
N CYS A 27 -25.50 7.43 39.72
CA CYS A 27 -25.46 5.98 39.66
C CYS A 27 -25.98 5.43 40.97
N ARG A 28 -27.19 4.84 40.97
CA ARG A 28 -27.73 4.11 42.12
C ARG A 28 -27.24 2.68 42.04
N ILE A 29 -26.23 2.35 42.81
CA ILE A 29 -25.87 0.95 43.06
C ILE A 29 -26.71 0.44 44.21
N LYS A 30 -27.67 -0.47 43.92
CA LYS A 30 -28.36 -1.24 44.95
C LYS A 30 -27.39 -2.36 45.37
N ALA A 31 -26.90 -2.27 46.58
CA ALA A 31 -26.18 -3.37 47.22
C ALA A 31 -27.18 -4.50 47.44
N ALA A 32 -26.97 -5.63 46.77
CA ALA A 32 -27.59 -6.88 47.15
C ALA A 32 -26.71 -7.49 48.24
N SER A 33 -26.97 -7.16 49.50
CA SER A 33 -26.62 -8.00 50.64
C SER A 33 -27.68 -9.08 50.71
N ASP A 34 -27.28 -10.31 50.93
CA ASP A 34 -28.06 -11.53 51.12
C ASP A 34 -28.11 -12.47 49.90
N ALA A 35 -26.99 -13.18 49.73
CA ALA A 35 -27.00 -14.52 49.17
C ALA A 35 -25.95 -15.35 49.91
N GLN A 36 -26.43 -16.20 50.80
CA GLN A 36 -25.63 -17.27 51.42
C GLN A 36 -25.13 -18.21 50.33
N MET A 37 -23.81 -18.34 50.17
CA MET A 37 -23.19 -19.39 49.38
C MET A 37 -22.69 -20.51 50.28
N THR A 38 -23.22 -21.69 50.05
CA THR A 38 -22.61 -22.96 50.51
C THR A 38 -21.43 -23.35 49.62
N PRO A 39 -20.36 -23.89 50.16
CA PRO A 39 -19.17 -24.21 49.38
C PRO A 39 -19.23 -25.62 48.79
N SER A 40 -19.14 -25.76 47.46
CA SER A 40 -18.71 -27.04 46.87
C SER A 40 -18.12 -26.82 45.47
N SER A 41 -16.86 -27.23 45.42
CA SER A 41 -16.02 -27.63 44.24
C SER A 41 -15.20 -26.59 43.49
N PRO A 42 -13.95 -26.99 43.13
CA PRO A 42 -12.90 -26.09 42.66
C PRO A 42 -12.74 -26.14 41.15
N SER A 43 -12.81 -25.01 40.48
CA SER A 43 -12.16 -24.85 39.19
C SER A 43 -11.83 -23.36 38.97
N GLY A 44 -10.52 -23.07 38.91
CA GLY A 44 -9.98 -21.74 38.84
C GLY A 44 -10.31 -21.04 37.53
N ALA A 45 -10.93 -19.89 37.64
CA ALA A 45 -10.88 -18.84 36.63
C ALA A 45 -10.76 -17.51 37.37
N ALA A 46 -9.62 -16.87 37.21
CA ALA A 46 -9.34 -15.57 37.79
C ALA A 46 -10.26 -14.51 37.20
N PHE A 47 -11.21 -14.03 37.99
CA PHE A 47 -11.99 -12.83 37.71
C PHE A 47 -11.16 -11.61 38.11
N THR A 48 -10.78 -10.78 37.13
CA THR A 48 -10.27 -9.44 37.42
C THR A 48 -11.45 -8.50 37.65
N PRO A 49 -11.53 -7.80 38.78
CA PRO A 49 -12.63 -6.89 39.07
C PRO A 49 -12.52 -5.61 38.24
N LEU A 50 -13.61 -5.24 37.58
CA LEU A 50 -13.81 -3.96 36.91
C LEU A 50 -13.86 -2.86 37.99
N PHE A 51 -12.84 -1.99 38.01
CA PHE A 51 -12.80 -0.84 38.91
C PHE A 51 -13.84 0.20 38.48
N CYS A 52 -14.92 0.34 39.21
CA CYS A 52 -15.86 1.45 39.12
C CYS A 52 -15.34 2.58 40.03
N VAL A 53 -14.80 3.67 39.45
CA VAL A 53 -14.36 4.83 40.24
C VAL A 53 -15.57 5.69 40.53
N THR A 54 -16.05 5.69 41.77
CA THR A 54 -17.07 6.60 42.27
C THR A 54 -16.43 7.95 42.63
N ALA A 55 -16.75 9.01 41.87
CA ALA A 55 -16.52 10.37 42.33
C ALA A 55 -17.65 10.79 43.29
N ALA A 56 -17.43 10.73 44.58
CA ALA A 56 -18.30 11.34 45.58
C ALA A 56 -17.48 12.12 46.60
N SER A 57 -17.67 13.44 46.54
CA SER A 57 -17.56 14.43 47.64
C SER A 57 -16.51 14.15 48.75
N HIS A 58 -15.27 14.49 48.51
CA HIS A 58 -14.35 15.02 49.51
C HIS A 58 -13.47 16.11 48.89
N ARG A 59 -14.02 17.31 48.75
CA ARG A 59 -13.21 18.50 48.55
C ARG A 59 -12.56 18.86 49.89
N ARG A 60 -11.44 18.27 50.20
CA ARG A 60 -10.31 18.80 50.98
C ARG A 60 -9.31 17.65 51.15
N LEU A 61 -8.08 17.90 50.68
CA LEU A 61 -6.89 17.03 50.79
C LEU A 61 -6.77 15.90 49.74
N LEU A 62 -6.64 16.26 48.45
CA LEU A 62 -5.90 15.42 47.51
C LEU A 62 -4.86 16.28 46.82
N PRO A 63 -3.57 15.81 46.75
CA PRO A 63 -2.51 16.55 46.09
C PRO A 63 -2.78 16.62 44.55
N GLN A 64 -2.19 17.61 43.90
CA GLN A 64 -2.23 17.87 42.44
C GLN A 64 -1.96 16.65 41.50
N ALA A 65 -1.72 15.47 42.05
CA ALA A 65 -1.49 14.22 41.31
C ALA A 65 -2.77 13.55 40.74
N SER A 66 -3.98 13.95 41.17
CA SER A 66 -5.23 13.34 40.68
C SER A 66 -5.71 14.00 39.37
N GLU A 67 -5.60 15.31 39.28
CA GLU A 67 -5.97 16.05 38.06
C GLU A 67 -5.10 15.68 36.86
N SER A 68 -3.80 15.44 37.10
CA SER A 68 -2.87 15.01 36.03
C SER A 68 -3.16 13.60 35.54
N ARG A 69 -3.74 12.72 36.35
CA ARG A 69 -4.14 11.36 35.93
C ARG A 69 -5.43 11.34 35.13
N GLU A 70 -6.44 12.12 35.50
CA GLU A 70 -7.71 12.20 34.77
C GLU A 70 -7.53 12.85 33.40
N VAL A 71 -6.76 13.95 33.32
CA VAL A 71 -6.37 14.59 32.06
C VAL A 71 -5.58 13.62 31.18
N ASN A 72 -4.75 12.77 31.75
CA ASN A 72 -3.95 11.79 31.01
C ASN A 72 -4.82 10.67 30.42
N VAL A 73 -5.80 10.18 31.18
CA VAL A 73 -6.77 9.15 30.73
C VAL A 73 -7.70 9.73 29.62
N TYR A 74 -8.17 10.96 29.77
CA TYR A 74 -9.00 11.63 28.77
C TYR A 74 -8.24 11.85 27.47
N ASN A 75 -7.01 12.33 27.54
CA ASN A 75 -6.12 12.50 26.39
C ASN A 75 -5.78 11.14 25.73
N LEU A 76 -5.59 10.09 26.50
CA LEU A 76 -5.34 8.75 25.99
C LEU A 76 -6.58 8.19 25.26
N LEU A 77 -7.76 8.32 25.83
CA LEU A 77 -9.04 7.92 25.23
C LEU A 77 -9.35 8.72 23.96
N TYR A 78 -9.17 10.03 23.98
CA TYR A 78 -9.35 10.91 22.82
C TYR A 78 -8.38 10.55 21.69
N LYS A 79 -7.12 10.30 22.02
CA LYS A 79 -6.09 9.84 21.08
C LYS A 79 -6.41 8.48 20.49
N THR A 80 -6.90 7.54 21.30
CA THR A 80 -7.29 6.19 20.86
C THR A 80 -8.52 6.22 19.96
N LEU A 81 -9.53 7.03 20.28
CA LEU A 81 -10.74 7.20 19.47
C LEU A 81 -10.41 7.83 18.11
N ASN A 82 -9.56 8.87 18.10
CA ASN A 82 -9.13 9.51 16.86
C ASN A 82 -8.28 8.56 16.00
N MET A 83 -7.41 7.75 16.58
CA MET A 83 -6.62 6.76 15.85
C MET A 83 -7.51 5.67 15.24
N ASN A 84 -8.55 5.20 15.94
CA ASN A 84 -9.49 4.21 15.42
C ASN A 84 -10.34 4.77 14.27
N ALA A 85 -10.78 6.02 14.38
CA ALA A 85 -11.50 6.70 13.29
C ALA A 85 -10.61 6.84 12.06
N LEU A 86 -9.36 7.29 12.24
CA LEU A 86 -8.40 7.46 11.15
C LEU A 86 -8.02 6.12 10.49
N ALA A 87 -7.85 5.06 11.28
CA ALA A 87 -7.63 3.70 10.78
C ALA A 87 -8.84 3.19 9.98
N SER A 88 -10.06 3.57 10.36
CA SER A 88 -11.27 3.20 9.65
C SER A 88 -11.38 3.92 8.30
N VAL A 89 -11.07 5.23 8.28
CA VAL A 89 -10.99 6.02 7.04
C VAL A 89 -9.90 5.47 6.12
N SER A 90 -8.71 5.18 6.65
CA SER A 90 -7.60 4.58 5.89
C SER A 90 -8.01 3.25 5.24
N ARG A 91 -8.69 2.37 5.97
CA ARG A 91 -9.20 1.10 5.44
C ARG A 91 -10.30 1.31 4.39
N PHE A 92 -11.19 2.27 4.60
CA PHE A 92 -12.24 2.60 3.64
C PHE A 92 -11.64 3.11 2.32
N VAL A 93 -10.75 4.10 2.38
CA VAL A 93 -10.07 4.65 1.21
C VAL A 93 -9.26 3.57 0.48
N GLY A 94 -8.53 2.71 1.23
CA GLY A 94 -7.80 1.60 0.63
C GLY A 94 -8.71 0.59 -0.08
N LYS A 95 -9.88 0.25 0.48
CA LYS A 95 -10.84 -0.66 -0.17
C LYS A 95 -11.51 -0.05 -1.40
N THR A 96 -11.69 1.26 -1.42
CA THR A 96 -12.33 2.02 -2.50
C THR A 96 -11.33 2.78 -3.37
N PHE A 97 -10.05 2.39 -3.33
CA PHE A 97 -8.95 3.10 -4.00
C PHE A 97 -9.22 3.33 -5.50
N ALA A 98 -9.67 2.30 -6.22
CA ALA A 98 -10.00 2.41 -7.64
C ALA A 98 -11.08 3.47 -7.92
N PHE A 99 -12.07 3.60 -7.05
CA PHE A 99 -13.11 4.63 -7.17
C PHE A 99 -12.51 6.03 -7.04
N TRP A 100 -11.64 6.27 -6.05
CA TRP A 100 -10.99 7.56 -5.86
C TRP A 100 -10.10 7.93 -7.04
N VAL A 101 -9.34 6.97 -7.56
CA VAL A 101 -8.52 7.18 -8.77
C VAL A 101 -9.38 7.60 -9.96
N LEU A 102 -10.47 6.89 -10.24
CA LEU A 102 -11.38 7.23 -11.36
C LEU A 102 -12.05 8.58 -11.16
N LEU A 103 -12.53 8.86 -9.96
CA LEU A 103 -13.17 10.13 -9.64
C LEU A 103 -12.22 11.31 -9.87
N PHE A 104 -11.01 11.25 -9.32
CA PHE A 104 -10.03 12.33 -9.47
C PHE A 104 -9.45 12.41 -10.88
N ALA A 105 -9.32 11.30 -11.59
CA ALA A 105 -8.97 11.31 -13.02
C ALA A 105 -10.05 12.02 -13.86
N LEU A 106 -11.33 11.75 -13.59
CA LEU A 106 -12.44 12.44 -14.25
C LEU A 106 -12.44 13.94 -13.93
N LEU A 107 -12.30 14.30 -12.66
CA LEU A 107 -12.22 15.71 -12.24
C LEU A 107 -11.02 16.42 -12.89
N ALA A 108 -9.87 15.75 -12.98
CA ALA A 108 -8.68 16.28 -13.62
C ALA A 108 -8.83 16.43 -15.15
N TYR A 109 -9.58 15.54 -15.79
CA TYR A 109 -9.93 15.65 -17.20
C TYR A 109 -10.87 16.83 -17.47
N LEU A 110 -11.88 17.03 -16.60
CA LEU A 110 -12.86 18.12 -16.73
C LEU A 110 -12.31 19.50 -16.32
N SER A 111 -11.37 19.54 -15.37
CA SER A 111 -10.75 20.77 -14.87
C SER A 111 -9.22 20.64 -14.79
N PRO A 112 -8.52 20.60 -15.93
CA PRO A 112 -7.08 20.37 -15.98
C PRO A 112 -6.26 21.41 -15.19
N SER A 113 -6.68 22.69 -15.25
CA SER A 113 -6.00 23.80 -14.56
C SER A 113 -5.87 23.61 -13.05
N THR A 114 -6.84 22.94 -12.43
CA THR A 114 -6.86 22.68 -10.98
C THR A 114 -5.81 21.63 -10.58
N PHE A 115 -5.55 20.64 -11.43
CA PHE A 115 -4.70 19.50 -11.06
C PHE A 115 -3.30 19.56 -11.65
N ILE A 116 -3.07 20.31 -12.73
CA ILE A 116 -1.75 20.47 -13.35
C ILE A 116 -0.72 21.09 -12.39
N ILE A 117 -1.18 21.86 -11.40
CA ILE A 117 -0.34 22.46 -10.35
C ILE A 117 0.44 21.42 -9.53
N PHE A 118 -0.04 20.18 -9.48
CA PHE A 118 0.62 19.07 -8.77
C PHE A 118 1.74 18.41 -9.60
N LEU A 119 1.84 18.70 -10.89
CA LEU A 119 2.82 18.06 -11.78
C LEU A 119 4.28 18.25 -11.32
N PRO A 120 4.73 19.46 -10.89
CA PRO A 120 6.08 19.65 -10.36
C PRO A 120 6.36 18.88 -9.06
N TYR A 121 5.32 18.50 -8.33
CA TYR A 121 5.42 17.83 -7.03
C TYR A 121 5.37 16.30 -7.12
N VAL A 122 5.23 15.72 -8.31
CA VAL A 122 5.13 14.26 -8.54
C VAL A 122 6.28 13.50 -7.85
N SER A 123 7.51 13.96 -8.01
CA SER A 123 8.68 13.32 -7.39
C SER A 123 8.64 13.38 -5.86
N ILE A 124 8.17 14.49 -5.29
CA ILE A 124 8.01 14.66 -3.84
C ILE A 124 6.89 13.76 -3.31
N LEU A 125 5.74 13.74 -3.98
CA LEU A 125 4.62 12.87 -3.64
C LEU A 125 5.03 11.39 -3.67
N LEU A 126 5.78 10.98 -4.69
CA LEU A 126 6.32 9.62 -4.74
C LEU A 126 7.33 9.38 -3.62
N GLY A 127 8.20 10.33 -3.32
CA GLY A 127 9.15 10.25 -2.18
C GLY A 127 8.45 10.01 -0.85
N ILE A 128 7.29 10.65 -0.61
CA ILE A 128 6.45 10.41 0.58
C ILE A 128 5.95 8.95 0.61
N VAL A 129 5.50 8.42 -0.53
CA VAL A 129 5.08 7.01 -0.64
C VAL A 129 6.26 6.08 -0.35
N MET A 130 7.43 6.35 -0.92
CA MET A 130 8.65 5.55 -0.72
C MET A 130 9.17 5.62 0.72
N PHE A 131 9.10 6.78 1.37
CA PHE A 131 9.38 6.93 2.80
C PHE A 131 8.44 6.05 3.63
N GLY A 132 7.14 6.07 3.31
CA GLY A 132 6.15 5.18 3.93
C GLY A 132 6.52 3.70 3.77
N MET A 133 6.96 3.28 2.59
CA MET A 133 7.48 1.93 2.36
C MET A 133 8.66 1.63 3.30
N GLY A 134 9.64 2.55 3.40
CA GLY A 134 10.77 2.41 4.32
C GLY A 134 10.37 2.20 5.78
N LEU A 135 9.32 2.89 6.25
CA LEU A 135 8.76 2.70 7.60
C LEU A 135 8.15 1.30 7.82
N THR A 136 7.73 0.61 6.77
CA THR A 136 7.17 -0.75 6.89
C THR A 136 8.23 -1.83 6.82
N LEU A 137 9.32 -1.65 6.06
CA LEU A 137 10.40 -2.61 5.89
C LEU A 137 11.08 -2.97 7.22
N SER A 138 11.53 -4.22 7.33
CA SER A 138 12.30 -4.74 8.47
C SER A 138 13.55 -5.48 7.99
N VAL A 139 14.55 -5.58 8.87
CA VAL A 139 15.76 -6.39 8.59
C VAL A 139 15.39 -7.87 8.37
N ALA A 140 14.33 -8.35 9.01
CA ALA A 140 13.85 -9.72 8.82
C ALA A 140 13.40 -10.00 7.38
N ASP A 141 12.88 -8.98 6.66
CA ASP A 141 12.42 -9.14 5.27
C ASP A 141 13.59 -9.47 4.34
N PHE A 142 14.80 -9.02 4.67
CA PHE A 142 16.02 -9.36 3.92
C PHE A 142 16.62 -10.72 4.29
N LYS A 143 16.17 -11.34 5.38
CA LYS A 143 16.65 -12.67 5.77
C LYS A 143 16.24 -13.72 4.73
N GLU A 144 15.09 -13.55 4.10
CA GLU A 144 14.61 -14.46 3.05
C GLU A 144 15.56 -14.53 1.84
N VAL A 145 16.32 -13.48 1.54
CA VAL A 145 17.36 -13.50 0.49
C VAL A 145 18.40 -14.59 0.76
N PHE A 146 18.73 -14.83 2.02
CA PHE A 146 19.73 -15.82 2.42
C PHE A 146 19.13 -17.20 2.67
N THR A 147 17.85 -17.28 3.03
CA THR A 147 17.17 -18.56 3.31
C THR A 147 16.60 -19.21 2.07
N ARG A 148 16.21 -18.41 1.05
CA ARG A 148 15.60 -18.85 -0.21
C ARG A 148 16.19 -18.11 -1.42
N PRO A 149 17.51 -18.12 -1.62
CA PRO A 149 18.18 -17.28 -2.61
C PRO A 149 17.72 -17.56 -4.05
N LEU A 150 17.45 -18.82 -4.38
CA LEU A 150 17.02 -19.19 -5.73
C LEU A 150 15.61 -18.63 -6.05
N GLU A 151 14.68 -18.72 -5.14
CA GLU A 151 13.31 -18.22 -5.34
C GLU A 151 13.28 -16.70 -5.49
N VAL A 152 14.07 -16.01 -4.67
CA VAL A 152 14.24 -14.55 -4.76
C VAL A 152 14.91 -14.17 -6.09
N LEU A 153 15.96 -14.88 -6.48
CA LEU A 153 16.66 -14.64 -7.75
C LEU A 153 15.70 -14.82 -8.96
N ILE A 154 14.91 -15.89 -8.97
CA ILE A 154 13.90 -16.15 -10.01
C ILE A 154 12.93 -14.97 -10.09
N GLY A 155 12.45 -14.48 -8.95
CA GLY A 155 11.52 -13.34 -8.92
C GLY A 155 12.15 -12.03 -9.40
N VAL A 156 13.35 -11.71 -8.94
CA VAL A 156 14.10 -10.49 -9.32
C VAL A 156 14.46 -10.50 -10.81
N VAL A 157 15.02 -11.61 -11.30
CA VAL A 157 15.34 -11.76 -12.73
C VAL A 157 14.08 -11.78 -13.58
N GLY A 158 13.05 -12.50 -13.14
CA GLY A 158 11.75 -12.53 -13.81
C GLY A 158 11.15 -11.13 -13.97
N GLN A 159 11.21 -10.31 -12.92
CA GLN A 159 10.75 -8.92 -12.95
C GLN A 159 11.45 -8.09 -14.03
N PHE A 160 12.77 -8.08 -14.02
CA PHE A 160 13.57 -7.25 -14.92
C PHE A 160 13.79 -7.84 -16.32
N VAL A 161 13.30 -9.05 -16.59
CA VAL A 161 13.33 -9.66 -17.92
C VAL A 161 11.94 -9.65 -18.54
N ILE A 162 10.94 -10.18 -17.85
CA ILE A 162 9.60 -10.39 -18.42
C ILE A 162 8.92 -9.05 -18.74
N MET A 163 8.92 -8.11 -17.80
CA MET A 163 8.18 -6.86 -17.99
C MET A 163 8.82 -5.92 -19.00
N PRO A 164 10.15 -5.66 -19.00
CA PRO A 164 10.77 -4.84 -20.02
C PRO A 164 10.65 -5.45 -21.43
N LEU A 165 10.88 -6.77 -21.53
CA LEU A 165 10.78 -7.45 -22.84
C LEU A 165 9.34 -7.46 -23.36
N SER A 166 8.35 -7.71 -22.50
CA SER A 166 6.92 -7.63 -22.89
C SER A 166 6.54 -6.21 -23.32
N ALA A 167 7.01 -5.19 -22.60
CA ALA A 167 6.81 -3.79 -22.98
C ALA A 167 7.38 -3.49 -24.38
N TYR A 168 8.63 -3.86 -24.59
CA TYR A 168 9.33 -3.65 -25.86
C TYR A 168 8.64 -4.36 -27.04
N LEU A 169 8.30 -5.64 -26.86
CA LEU A 169 7.62 -6.41 -27.90
C LEU A 169 6.23 -5.85 -28.23
N LEU A 170 5.46 -5.42 -27.22
CA LEU A 170 4.18 -4.75 -27.44
C LEU A 170 4.36 -3.44 -28.25
N CYS A 171 5.38 -2.65 -27.96
CA CYS A 171 5.67 -1.42 -28.69
C CYS A 171 5.96 -1.70 -30.17
N LEU A 172 6.73 -2.76 -30.47
CA LEU A 172 7.07 -3.16 -31.84
C LEU A 172 5.87 -3.73 -32.59
N ILE A 173 5.16 -4.69 -31.97
CA ILE A 173 4.04 -5.40 -32.61
C ILE A 173 2.88 -4.44 -32.91
N LEU A 174 2.61 -3.50 -32.01
CA LEU A 174 1.50 -2.56 -32.15
C LEU A 174 1.91 -1.26 -32.86
N GLY A 175 3.18 -1.08 -33.24
CA GLY A 175 3.66 0.11 -33.94
C GLY A 175 3.37 1.40 -33.15
N LEU A 176 3.63 1.42 -31.83
CA LEU A 176 3.25 2.53 -30.97
C LEU A 176 4.04 3.80 -31.30
N PRO A 177 3.41 5.00 -31.23
CA PRO A 177 4.13 6.27 -31.31
C PRO A 177 5.23 6.37 -30.24
N ALA A 178 6.33 7.06 -30.55
CA ALA A 178 7.53 7.11 -29.72
C ALA A 178 7.29 7.53 -28.26
N ASP A 179 6.40 8.49 -28.04
CA ASP A 179 6.06 8.99 -26.71
C ASP A 179 5.26 7.95 -25.88
N ILE A 180 4.34 7.22 -26.52
CA ILE A 180 3.61 6.13 -25.87
C ILE A 180 4.53 4.92 -25.64
N ALA A 181 5.34 4.55 -26.66
CA ALA A 181 6.31 3.45 -26.55
C ALA A 181 7.28 3.68 -25.40
N LEU A 182 7.85 4.89 -25.28
CA LEU A 182 8.70 5.28 -24.17
C LEU A 182 7.97 5.08 -22.83
N GLY A 183 6.73 5.52 -22.70
CA GLY A 183 5.95 5.38 -21.47
C GLY A 183 5.66 3.93 -21.08
N VAL A 184 5.39 3.05 -22.05
CA VAL A 184 5.19 1.61 -21.83
C VAL A 184 6.50 0.95 -21.39
N ILE A 185 7.63 1.31 -22.01
CA ILE A 185 8.96 0.81 -21.62
C ILE A 185 9.34 1.34 -20.23
N LEU A 186 9.09 2.61 -19.94
CA LEU A 186 9.34 3.18 -18.60
C LEU A 186 8.67 2.36 -17.50
N VAL A 187 7.37 2.08 -17.63
CA VAL A 187 6.66 1.30 -16.62
C VAL A 187 7.13 -0.16 -16.59
N GLY A 188 7.46 -0.75 -17.74
CA GLY A 188 7.99 -2.12 -17.82
C GLY A 188 9.34 -2.30 -17.16
N CYS A 189 10.22 -1.27 -17.23
CA CYS A 189 11.55 -1.28 -16.61
C CYS A 189 11.55 -0.89 -15.12
N CYS A 190 10.40 -0.51 -14.54
CA CYS A 190 10.29 -0.23 -13.13
C CYS A 190 10.39 -1.49 -12.26
N PRO A 191 10.77 -1.39 -10.98
CA PRO A 191 10.70 -2.49 -10.04
C PRO A 191 9.25 -2.86 -9.72
N GLY A 192 9.06 -3.96 -8.96
CA GLY A 192 7.75 -4.36 -8.44
C GLY A 192 7.09 -3.27 -7.60
N GLY A 193 5.76 -3.22 -7.62
CA GLY A 193 4.97 -2.25 -6.88
C GLY A 193 4.59 -2.76 -5.48
N THR A 194 4.63 -1.93 -4.45
CA THR A 194 4.29 -2.31 -3.07
C THR A 194 2.88 -2.87 -2.89
N ALA A 195 1.96 -2.56 -3.81
CA ALA A 195 0.60 -3.09 -3.80
C ALA A 195 0.57 -4.61 -4.06
N SER A 196 1.60 -5.18 -4.72
CA SER A 196 1.73 -6.62 -4.96
C SER A 196 1.71 -7.43 -3.67
N ASN A 197 2.33 -6.93 -2.59
CA ASN A 197 2.38 -7.60 -1.29
C ASN A 197 0.98 -7.82 -0.69
N VAL A 198 0.11 -6.81 -0.81
CA VAL A 198 -1.28 -6.89 -0.35
C VAL A 198 -2.09 -7.87 -1.22
N MET A 199 -1.90 -7.81 -2.54
CA MET A 199 -2.59 -8.72 -3.47
C MET A 199 -2.11 -10.16 -3.30
N THR A 200 -0.82 -10.39 -3.04
CA THR A 200 -0.26 -11.71 -2.73
C THR A 200 -0.86 -12.27 -1.43
N PHE A 201 -1.02 -11.44 -0.40
CA PHE A 201 -1.72 -11.83 0.83
C PHE A 201 -3.17 -12.25 0.57
N LEU A 202 -3.93 -11.45 -0.19
CA LEU A 202 -5.32 -11.74 -0.55
C LEU A 202 -5.43 -13.01 -1.42
N ALA A 203 -4.45 -13.26 -2.29
CA ALA A 203 -4.35 -14.45 -3.13
C ALA A 203 -3.98 -15.72 -2.36
N ARG A 204 -3.65 -15.62 -1.07
CA ARG A 204 -3.05 -16.71 -0.28
C ARG A 204 -1.74 -17.20 -0.92
N GLY A 205 -0.93 -16.28 -1.43
CA GLY A 205 0.42 -16.52 -1.93
C GLY A 205 1.47 -16.39 -0.82
N ASP A 206 2.74 -16.56 -1.20
CA ASP A 206 3.89 -16.40 -0.28
C ASP A 206 4.23 -14.91 -0.10
N VAL A 207 3.72 -14.31 0.97
CA VAL A 207 3.88 -12.88 1.25
C VAL A 207 5.33 -12.54 1.62
N ALA A 208 6.03 -13.43 2.31
CA ALA A 208 7.43 -13.20 2.69
C ALA A 208 8.31 -13.10 1.43
N LEU A 209 8.11 -14.01 0.48
CA LEU A 209 8.78 -13.97 -0.82
C LEU A 209 8.43 -12.70 -1.60
N SER A 210 7.15 -12.27 -1.63
CA SER A 210 6.69 -11.05 -2.31
C SER A 210 7.40 -9.82 -1.76
N VAL A 211 7.38 -9.60 -0.44
CA VAL A 211 8.03 -8.45 0.21
C VAL A 211 9.54 -8.45 -0.09
N THR A 212 10.17 -9.62 -0.10
CA THR A 212 11.60 -9.75 -0.39
C THR A 212 11.91 -9.38 -1.83
N ILE A 213 11.16 -9.89 -2.82
CA ILE A 213 11.36 -9.56 -4.24
C ILE A 213 11.14 -8.08 -4.49
N THR A 214 10.03 -7.50 -3.98
CA THR A 214 9.76 -6.05 -4.09
C THR A 214 10.93 -5.24 -3.51
N SER A 215 11.44 -5.62 -2.35
CA SER A 215 12.55 -4.92 -1.69
C SER A 215 13.84 -5.01 -2.52
N CYS A 216 14.19 -6.20 -3.00
CA CYS A 216 15.39 -6.41 -3.82
C CYS A 216 15.29 -5.65 -5.15
N THR A 217 14.17 -5.73 -5.85
CA THR A 217 13.97 -5.03 -7.13
C THR A 217 14.01 -3.52 -6.95
N THR A 218 13.44 -3.00 -5.85
CA THR A 218 13.45 -1.57 -5.55
C THR A 218 14.86 -1.07 -5.20
N LEU A 219 15.66 -1.85 -4.48
CA LEU A 219 17.06 -1.51 -4.19
C LEU A 219 17.95 -1.57 -5.42
N LEU A 220 17.68 -2.48 -6.36
CA LEU A 220 18.40 -2.60 -7.62
C LEU A 220 17.94 -1.58 -8.68
N ALA A 221 16.75 -0.99 -8.52
CA ALA A 221 16.16 -0.09 -9.50
C ALA A 221 17.07 1.07 -9.95
N PRO A 222 17.86 1.75 -9.09
CA PRO A 222 18.71 2.85 -9.55
C PRO A 222 19.71 2.43 -10.65
N ILE A 223 20.16 1.19 -10.63
CA ILE A 223 21.13 0.66 -11.60
C ILE A 223 20.39 0.00 -12.77
N VAL A 224 19.48 -0.93 -12.45
CA VAL A 224 18.87 -1.81 -13.46
C VAL A 224 17.84 -1.05 -14.31
N THR A 225 17.01 -0.22 -13.70
CA THR A 225 15.95 0.51 -14.43
C THR A 225 16.52 1.45 -15.50
N PRO A 226 17.50 2.36 -15.22
CA PRO A 226 18.07 3.22 -16.26
C PRO A 226 18.77 2.43 -17.37
N PHE A 227 19.46 1.34 -17.00
CA PHE A 227 20.12 0.47 -17.97
C PHE A 227 19.13 -0.18 -18.94
N LEU A 228 18.03 -0.72 -18.42
CA LEU A 228 16.99 -1.35 -19.24
C LEU A 228 16.25 -0.33 -20.11
N ILE A 229 15.96 0.87 -19.56
CA ILE A 229 15.36 1.94 -20.35
C ILE A 229 16.28 2.35 -21.49
N TYR A 230 17.57 2.51 -21.24
CA TYR A 230 18.57 2.76 -22.28
C TYR A 230 18.58 1.65 -23.32
N LEU A 231 18.61 0.38 -22.91
CA LEU A 231 18.64 -0.77 -23.80
C LEU A 231 17.42 -0.83 -24.73
N PHE A 232 16.22 -0.59 -24.21
CA PHE A 232 14.98 -0.80 -24.94
C PHE A 232 14.40 0.47 -25.58
N ALA A 233 14.62 1.67 -25.01
CA ALA A 233 14.03 2.90 -25.50
C ALA A 233 14.97 3.80 -26.31
N ASN A 234 16.28 3.57 -26.27
CA ASN A 234 17.27 4.43 -26.92
C ASN A 234 17.12 4.53 -28.45
N GLN A 235 16.40 3.59 -29.06
CA GLN A 235 16.10 3.66 -30.50
C GLN A 235 15.05 4.73 -30.86
N TRP A 236 14.21 5.16 -29.91
CA TRP A 236 13.19 6.20 -30.12
C TRP A 236 13.62 7.56 -29.59
N ILE A 237 14.46 7.59 -28.55
CA ILE A 237 14.89 8.82 -27.89
C ILE A 237 16.22 8.63 -27.19
N SER A 238 17.06 9.66 -27.19
CA SER A 238 18.33 9.62 -26.46
C SER A 238 18.07 9.56 -24.93
N ILE A 239 18.63 8.57 -24.28
CA ILE A 239 18.52 8.33 -22.86
C ILE A 239 19.81 8.72 -22.16
N ASN A 240 19.73 9.37 -21.00
CA ASN A 240 20.84 9.62 -20.10
C ASN A 240 20.72 8.72 -18.85
N PRO A 241 21.33 7.52 -18.84
CA PRO A 241 21.19 6.59 -17.73
C PRO A 241 21.75 7.13 -16.40
N THR A 242 22.81 7.93 -16.46
CA THR A 242 23.44 8.51 -15.25
C THR A 242 22.52 9.52 -14.58
N ALA A 243 21.87 10.38 -15.33
CA ALA A 243 20.90 11.33 -14.78
C ALA A 243 19.69 10.59 -14.14
N MET A 244 19.21 9.53 -14.81
CA MET A 244 18.13 8.70 -14.28
C MET A 244 18.55 7.93 -13.02
N PHE A 245 19.77 7.40 -12.95
CA PHE A 245 20.31 6.78 -11.75
C PHE A 245 20.21 7.70 -10.54
N TRP A 246 20.69 8.93 -10.66
CA TRP A 246 20.65 9.90 -9.56
C TRP A 246 19.21 10.28 -9.20
N SER A 247 18.32 10.42 -10.17
CA SER A 247 16.90 10.68 -9.91
C SER A 247 16.26 9.55 -9.10
N ILE A 248 16.52 8.29 -9.45
CA ILE A 248 15.96 7.15 -8.72
C ILE A 248 16.56 7.06 -7.31
N CYS A 249 17.86 7.33 -7.16
CA CYS A 249 18.48 7.41 -5.84
C CYS A 249 17.78 8.45 -4.94
N GLN A 250 17.46 9.62 -5.48
CA GLN A 250 16.82 10.70 -4.73
C GLN A 250 15.34 10.45 -4.45
N ILE A 251 14.60 9.93 -5.44
CA ILE A 251 13.14 9.79 -5.36
C ILE A 251 12.74 8.48 -4.64
N VAL A 252 13.57 7.44 -4.72
CA VAL A 252 13.25 6.10 -4.21
C VAL A 252 14.16 5.70 -3.05
N LEU A 253 15.48 5.57 -3.29
CA LEU A 253 16.40 5.04 -2.27
C LEU A 253 16.50 5.92 -1.04
N LEU A 254 16.73 7.21 -1.21
CA LEU A 254 16.91 8.15 -0.09
C LEU A 254 15.67 8.16 0.83
N PRO A 255 14.43 8.30 0.34
CA PRO A 255 13.25 8.22 1.18
C PRO A 255 13.08 6.87 1.88
N ILE A 256 13.35 5.75 1.21
CA ILE A 256 13.27 4.41 1.82
C ILE A 256 14.28 4.28 2.95
N ILE A 257 15.55 4.62 2.71
CA ILE A 257 16.61 4.56 3.74
C ILE A 257 16.24 5.43 4.92
N THR A 258 15.77 6.66 4.66
CA THR A 258 15.32 7.59 5.73
C THR A 258 14.16 6.97 6.51
N GLY A 259 13.19 6.33 5.85
CA GLY A 259 12.09 5.63 6.51
C GLY A 259 12.57 4.49 7.41
N VAL A 260 13.48 3.65 6.94
CA VAL A 260 14.09 2.56 7.73
C VAL A 260 14.85 3.11 8.94
N VAL A 261 15.64 4.16 8.76
CA VAL A 261 16.38 4.82 9.86
C VAL A 261 15.42 5.39 10.90
N VAL A 262 14.39 6.13 10.48
CA VAL A 262 13.37 6.68 11.37
C VAL A 262 12.66 5.57 12.15
N LYS A 263 12.30 4.46 11.48
CA LYS A 263 11.71 3.30 12.14
C LYS A 263 12.64 2.71 13.19
N SER A 264 13.93 2.55 12.89
CA SER A 264 14.91 1.98 13.82
C SER A 264 15.14 2.84 15.05
N LEU A 265 15.11 4.18 14.89
CA LEU A 265 15.29 5.15 15.96
C LEU A 265 14.04 5.30 16.84
N LEU A 266 12.86 5.38 16.21
CA LEU A 266 11.60 5.69 16.92
C LEU A 266 10.83 4.42 17.36
N LYS A 267 11.21 3.23 16.88
CA LYS A 267 10.65 1.93 17.27
C LYS A 267 9.11 1.94 17.37
N ASP A 268 8.55 1.70 18.56
CA ASP A 268 7.10 1.63 18.79
C ASP A 268 6.34 2.93 18.52
N LYS A 269 7.00 4.09 18.58
CA LYS A 269 6.37 5.38 18.27
C LYS A 269 5.92 5.48 16.80
N VAL A 270 6.53 4.71 15.90
CA VAL A 270 6.17 4.68 14.47
C VAL A 270 4.86 3.90 14.24
N LYS A 271 4.42 3.03 15.15
CA LYS A 271 3.18 2.24 14.98
C LYS A 271 1.94 3.08 14.67
N ALA A 272 1.84 4.26 15.29
CA ALA A 272 0.76 5.19 14.99
C ALA A 272 0.84 5.73 13.54
N ALA A 273 2.04 6.07 13.09
CA ALA A 273 2.27 6.56 11.73
C ALA A 273 1.97 5.48 10.69
N THR A 274 2.40 4.22 10.92
CA THR A 274 2.15 3.11 9.98
C THR A 274 0.67 2.82 9.76
N THR A 275 -0.21 3.15 10.71
CA THR A 275 -1.67 3.03 10.56
C THR A 275 -2.24 4.03 9.54
N VAL A 276 -1.60 5.20 9.39
CA VAL A 276 -2.05 6.30 8.51
C VAL A 276 -1.39 6.25 7.15
N LEU A 277 -0.22 5.59 7.04
CA LEU A 277 0.55 5.51 5.79
C LEU A 277 -0.25 5.05 4.57
N PRO A 278 -1.14 4.04 4.63
CA PRO A 278 -1.93 3.66 3.47
C PRO A 278 -2.83 4.78 2.96
N LEU A 279 -3.36 5.63 3.86
CA LEU A 279 -4.15 6.79 3.47
C LEU A 279 -3.29 7.85 2.80
N VAL A 280 -2.12 8.18 3.38
CA VAL A 280 -1.18 9.15 2.82
C VAL A 280 -0.71 8.70 1.44
N SER A 281 -0.34 7.43 1.30
CA SER A 281 0.08 6.85 0.02
C SER A 281 -1.04 6.89 -1.02
N ALA A 282 -2.27 6.56 -0.62
CA ALA A 282 -3.43 6.60 -1.54
C ALA A 282 -3.69 8.03 -2.05
N VAL A 283 -3.67 9.02 -1.15
CA VAL A 283 -3.86 10.44 -1.53
C VAL A 283 -2.73 10.89 -2.46
N ALA A 284 -1.47 10.59 -2.14
CA ALA A 284 -0.33 10.95 -2.98
C ALA A 284 -0.45 10.33 -4.38
N ILE A 285 -0.77 9.05 -4.49
CA ILE A 285 -0.93 8.36 -5.78
C ILE A 285 -2.10 8.94 -6.58
N VAL A 286 -3.23 9.23 -5.94
CA VAL A 286 -4.39 9.86 -6.60
C VAL A 286 -4.02 11.24 -7.15
N LEU A 287 -3.28 12.05 -6.42
CA LEU A 287 -2.81 13.36 -6.88
C LEU A 287 -1.80 13.24 -8.03
N ILE A 288 -0.88 12.29 -7.98
CA ILE A 288 0.06 12.00 -9.08
C ILE A 288 -0.71 11.66 -10.35
N LEU A 289 -1.69 10.76 -10.25
CA LEU A 289 -2.51 10.34 -11.40
C LEU A 289 -3.34 11.49 -11.96
N ALA A 290 -3.98 12.27 -11.09
CA ALA A 290 -4.76 13.44 -11.49
C ALA A 290 -3.89 14.48 -12.23
N ALA A 291 -2.67 14.75 -11.75
CA ALA A 291 -1.73 15.64 -12.40
C ALA A 291 -1.35 15.18 -13.82
N VAL A 292 -1.10 13.87 -14.01
CA VAL A 292 -0.78 13.29 -15.32
C VAL A 292 -1.98 13.34 -16.27
N VAL A 293 -3.18 13.02 -15.78
CA VAL A 293 -4.41 13.13 -16.59
C VAL A 293 -4.63 14.58 -17.02
N ALA A 294 -4.44 15.53 -16.12
CA ALA A 294 -4.55 16.96 -16.42
C ALA A 294 -3.52 17.40 -17.50
N ALA A 295 -2.27 16.95 -17.40
CA ALA A 295 -1.22 17.26 -18.37
C ALA A 295 -1.48 16.63 -19.75
N SER A 296 -2.14 15.46 -19.78
CA SER A 296 -2.41 14.69 -21.01
C SER A 296 -3.83 14.87 -21.56
N HIS A 297 -4.68 15.72 -20.93
CA HIS A 297 -6.12 15.78 -21.21
C HIS A 297 -6.46 15.98 -22.69
N ALA A 298 -5.72 16.83 -23.40
CA ALA A 298 -5.98 17.15 -24.82
C ALA A 298 -5.83 15.92 -25.75
N LYS A 299 -4.91 15.01 -25.42
CA LYS A 299 -4.64 13.81 -26.23
C LYS A 299 -5.33 12.56 -25.68
N LEU A 300 -5.82 12.61 -24.44
CA LEU A 300 -6.42 11.46 -23.77
C LEU A 300 -7.66 10.93 -24.50
N ALA A 301 -8.48 11.82 -25.08
CA ALA A 301 -9.68 11.43 -25.83
C ALA A 301 -9.35 10.60 -27.08
N THR A 302 -8.21 10.85 -27.73
CA THR A 302 -7.80 10.18 -28.98
C THR A 302 -6.92 8.96 -28.74
N THR A 303 -6.05 8.98 -27.72
CA THR A 303 -5.04 7.94 -27.48
C THR A 303 -5.31 7.10 -26.23
N GLY A 304 -6.22 7.55 -25.37
CA GLY A 304 -6.45 6.90 -24.05
C GLY A 304 -6.87 5.44 -24.17
N LEU A 305 -7.74 5.10 -25.13
CA LEU A 305 -8.19 3.73 -25.32
C LEU A 305 -7.04 2.82 -25.79
N GLN A 306 -6.19 3.31 -26.72
CA GLN A 306 -5.02 2.58 -27.19
C GLN A 306 -4.05 2.30 -26.02
N VAL A 307 -3.72 3.35 -25.26
CA VAL A 307 -2.83 3.20 -24.08
C VAL A 307 -3.42 2.26 -23.05
N PHE A 308 -4.73 2.35 -22.78
CA PHE A 308 -5.41 1.45 -21.88
C PHE A 308 -5.31 -0.01 -22.33
N ALA A 309 -5.57 -0.29 -23.61
CA ALA A 309 -5.46 -1.64 -24.16
C ALA A 309 -4.03 -2.19 -24.04
N VAL A 310 -3.02 -1.39 -24.33
CA VAL A 310 -1.61 -1.78 -24.18
C VAL A 310 -1.27 -2.08 -22.72
N VAL A 311 -1.73 -1.24 -21.79
CA VAL A 311 -1.52 -1.44 -20.34
C VAL A 311 -2.19 -2.73 -19.87
N VAL A 312 -3.41 -3.00 -20.29
CA VAL A 312 -4.13 -4.25 -19.98
C VAL A 312 -3.37 -5.46 -20.47
N LEU A 313 -2.90 -5.44 -21.71
CA LEU A 313 -2.10 -6.52 -22.29
C LEU A 313 -0.77 -6.70 -21.54
N HIS A 314 -0.04 -5.62 -21.30
CA HIS A 314 1.25 -5.64 -20.62
C HIS A 314 1.13 -6.23 -19.19
N ASN A 315 0.15 -5.76 -18.41
CA ASN A 315 -0.12 -6.30 -17.07
C ASN A 315 -0.53 -7.78 -17.13
N SER A 316 -1.39 -8.15 -18.09
CA SER A 316 -1.84 -9.54 -18.26
C SER A 316 -0.69 -10.49 -18.63
N LEU A 317 0.23 -10.04 -19.50
CA LEU A 317 1.45 -10.79 -19.83
C LEU A 317 2.34 -10.98 -18.59
N GLY A 318 2.53 -9.92 -17.79
CA GLY A 318 3.28 -10.02 -16.54
C GLY A 318 2.67 -11.03 -15.55
N LEU A 319 1.35 -10.99 -15.35
CA LEU A 319 0.64 -11.94 -14.50
C LEU A 319 0.77 -13.39 -15.04
N ALA A 320 0.59 -13.59 -16.34
CA ALA A 320 0.64 -14.91 -16.96
C ALA A 320 2.06 -15.48 -16.93
N PHE A 321 3.04 -14.73 -17.43
CA PHE A 321 4.42 -15.21 -17.49
C PHE A 321 5.06 -15.34 -16.11
N GLY A 322 4.69 -14.50 -15.14
CA GLY A 322 5.12 -14.66 -13.75
C GLY A 322 4.61 -15.97 -13.14
N PHE A 323 3.36 -16.34 -13.39
CA PHE A 323 2.81 -17.63 -12.95
C PHE A 323 3.51 -18.80 -13.66
N LEU A 324 3.69 -18.70 -14.97
CA LEU A 324 4.37 -19.73 -15.77
C LEU A 324 5.83 -19.89 -15.37
N LEU A 325 6.53 -18.80 -15.05
CA LEU A 325 7.88 -18.84 -14.52
C LEU A 325 7.96 -19.68 -13.25
N GLY A 326 7.06 -19.46 -12.30
CA GLY A 326 6.98 -20.28 -11.09
C GLY A 326 6.75 -21.77 -11.40
N LYS A 327 5.89 -22.06 -12.37
CA LYS A 327 5.67 -23.45 -12.83
C LYS A 327 6.89 -24.06 -13.52
N LEU A 328 7.59 -23.28 -14.33
CA LEU A 328 8.81 -23.71 -15.02
C LEU A 328 9.91 -24.15 -14.03
N PHE A 329 10.04 -23.43 -12.92
CA PHE A 329 10.97 -23.77 -11.85
C PHE A 329 10.39 -24.72 -10.78
N HIS A 330 9.25 -25.36 -11.06
CA HIS A 330 8.58 -26.34 -10.20
C HIS A 330 8.28 -25.83 -8.77
N LEU A 331 8.03 -24.52 -8.64
CA LEU A 331 7.67 -23.93 -7.36
C LEU A 331 6.23 -24.33 -6.97
N ASP A 332 5.95 -24.33 -5.66
CA ASP A 332 4.59 -24.56 -5.15
C ASP A 332 3.60 -23.47 -5.61
N VAL A 333 2.31 -23.74 -5.49
CA VAL A 333 1.27 -22.84 -6.02
C VAL A 333 1.29 -21.48 -5.30
N ALA A 334 1.64 -21.42 -4.00
CA ALA A 334 1.69 -20.17 -3.27
C ALA A 334 2.78 -19.25 -3.82
N LYS A 335 3.95 -19.80 -4.18
CA LYS A 335 5.06 -19.07 -4.82
C LYS A 335 4.74 -18.70 -6.27
N CYS A 336 4.07 -19.57 -7.03
CA CYS A 336 3.62 -19.24 -8.40
C CYS A 336 2.66 -18.04 -8.38
N LYS A 337 1.73 -17.98 -7.43
CA LYS A 337 0.83 -16.83 -7.23
C LYS A 337 1.61 -15.56 -6.88
N CYS A 338 2.60 -15.70 -5.99
CA CYS A 338 3.49 -14.60 -5.60
C CYS A 338 4.21 -14.04 -6.84
N LEU A 339 4.91 -14.87 -7.61
CA LEU A 339 5.65 -14.43 -8.81
C LEU A 339 4.72 -13.80 -9.86
N SER A 340 3.53 -14.36 -10.07
CA SER A 340 2.53 -13.81 -10.96
C SER A 340 2.18 -12.37 -10.59
N ILE A 341 1.80 -12.15 -9.33
CA ILE A 341 1.35 -10.86 -8.85
C ILE A 341 2.52 -9.87 -8.79
N GLU A 342 3.68 -10.31 -8.31
CA GLU A 342 4.87 -9.48 -8.17
C GLU A 342 5.34 -8.94 -9.53
N ILE A 343 5.48 -9.83 -10.52
CA ILE A 343 5.93 -9.46 -11.88
C ILE A 343 4.83 -8.67 -12.61
N GLY A 344 3.55 -9.00 -12.41
CA GLY A 344 2.45 -8.28 -13.04
C GLY A 344 2.23 -6.86 -12.52
N MET A 345 2.66 -6.54 -11.29
CA MET A 345 2.37 -5.25 -10.64
C MET A 345 3.60 -4.38 -10.51
N GLN A 346 3.63 -3.25 -11.19
CA GLN A 346 4.78 -2.37 -11.29
C GLN A 346 4.74 -1.19 -10.32
N ASN A 347 5.91 -0.66 -9.96
CA ASN A 347 6.03 0.67 -9.35
C ASN A 347 5.78 1.77 -10.42
N SER A 348 4.54 1.86 -10.82
CA SER A 348 4.10 2.80 -11.86
C SER A 348 4.26 4.27 -11.46
N GLY A 349 4.27 4.58 -10.14
CA GLY A 349 4.59 5.92 -9.65
C GLY A 349 6.02 6.35 -10.04
N LEU A 350 6.98 5.41 -10.00
CA LEU A 350 8.34 5.68 -10.48
C LEU A 350 8.36 5.96 -11.98
N GLY A 351 7.61 5.19 -12.78
CA GLY A 351 7.49 5.44 -14.23
C GLY A 351 6.95 6.83 -14.53
N VAL A 352 5.92 7.29 -13.80
CA VAL A 352 5.41 8.68 -13.91
C VAL A 352 6.48 9.71 -13.52
N ALA A 353 7.18 9.49 -12.40
CA ALA A 353 8.19 10.44 -11.92
C ALA A 353 9.35 10.57 -12.91
N LEU A 354 9.83 9.46 -13.48
CA LEU A 354 10.89 9.45 -14.49
C LEU A 354 10.45 10.11 -15.80
N ALA A 355 9.22 9.85 -16.24
CA ALA A 355 8.65 10.51 -17.42
C ALA A 355 8.63 12.03 -17.25
N ASN A 356 8.14 12.52 -16.13
CA ASN A 356 8.07 13.96 -15.85
C ASN A 356 9.44 14.59 -15.66
N ALA A 357 10.40 13.91 -15.03
CA ALA A 357 11.72 14.45 -14.73
C ALA A 357 12.64 14.50 -15.96
N HIS A 358 12.55 13.51 -16.85
CA HIS A 358 13.50 13.33 -17.95
C HIS A 358 12.90 13.53 -19.35
N PHE A 359 11.58 13.46 -19.48
CA PHE A 359 10.89 13.47 -20.78
C PHE A 359 9.71 14.46 -20.82
N ALA A 360 9.86 15.61 -20.17
CA ALA A 360 8.81 16.64 -20.09
C ALA A 360 8.34 17.14 -21.46
N ALA A 361 9.18 17.05 -22.50
CA ALA A 361 8.81 17.38 -23.88
C ALA A 361 7.85 16.33 -24.52
N MET A 362 7.69 15.16 -23.88
CA MET A 362 6.84 14.06 -24.35
C MET A 362 5.69 13.82 -23.35
N PRO A 363 4.63 14.61 -23.35
CA PRO A 363 3.60 14.59 -22.29
C PRO A 363 2.84 13.26 -22.20
N LEU A 364 2.81 12.45 -23.27
CA LEU A 364 2.19 11.12 -23.23
C LEU A 364 3.09 10.05 -22.60
N ALA A 365 4.39 10.30 -22.37
CA ALA A 365 5.28 9.31 -21.77
C ALA A 365 4.89 8.93 -20.33
N ALA A 366 4.26 9.82 -19.57
CA ALA A 366 3.76 9.54 -18.23
C ALA A 366 2.43 8.76 -18.24
N LEU A 367 1.66 8.81 -19.33
CA LEU A 367 0.29 8.30 -19.39
C LEU A 367 0.19 6.77 -19.22
N PRO A 368 1.03 5.93 -19.87
CA PRO A 368 1.01 4.48 -19.66
C PRO A 368 1.22 4.10 -18.20
N SER A 369 2.18 4.72 -17.52
CA SER A 369 2.45 4.50 -16.10
C SER A 369 1.28 4.92 -15.20
N ALA A 370 0.62 6.05 -15.51
CA ALA A 370 -0.55 6.53 -14.81
C ALA A 370 -1.73 5.56 -14.95
N ILE A 371 -2.05 5.14 -16.16
CA ILE A 371 -3.12 4.16 -16.42
C ILE A 371 -2.78 2.81 -15.76
N PHE A 372 -1.51 2.41 -15.78
CA PHE A 372 -1.06 1.18 -15.13
C PHE A 372 -1.29 1.22 -13.61
N SER A 373 -1.07 2.36 -12.95
CA SER A 373 -1.36 2.55 -11.52
C SER A 373 -2.81 2.23 -11.15
N PHE A 374 -3.75 2.60 -12.01
CA PHE A 374 -5.15 2.25 -11.83
C PHE A 374 -5.40 0.76 -12.13
N TRP A 375 -5.00 0.34 -13.34
CA TRP A 375 -5.37 -0.98 -13.85
C TRP A 375 -4.80 -2.13 -13.03
N HIS A 376 -3.53 -2.07 -12.61
CA HIS A 376 -2.91 -3.16 -11.87
C HIS A 376 -3.57 -3.39 -10.50
N ASN A 377 -4.19 -2.38 -9.90
CA ASN A 377 -4.95 -2.55 -8.65
C ASN A 377 -6.30 -3.25 -8.90
N VAL A 378 -6.95 -2.97 -10.03
CA VAL A 378 -8.20 -3.63 -10.43
C VAL A 378 -7.91 -5.09 -10.80
N SER A 379 -6.99 -5.33 -11.73
CA SER A 379 -6.60 -6.67 -12.19
C SER A 379 -6.00 -7.50 -11.05
N GLY A 380 -5.17 -6.89 -10.20
CA GLY A 380 -4.60 -7.53 -9.01
C GLY A 380 -5.66 -8.01 -8.03
N ALA A 381 -6.70 -7.20 -7.76
CA ALA A 381 -7.81 -7.60 -6.92
C ALA A 381 -8.63 -8.76 -7.55
N VAL A 382 -8.86 -8.72 -8.86
CA VAL A 382 -9.54 -9.79 -9.59
C VAL A 382 -8.72 -11.08 -9.53
N ILE A 383 -7.44 -11.03 -9.89
CA ILE A 383 -6.57 -12.21 -9.91
C ILE A 383 -6.35 -12.79 -8.50
N ALA A 384 -6.24 -11.91 -7.48
CA ALA A 384 -6.13 -12.36 -6.09
C ALA A 384 -7.35 -13.16 -5.64
N ASN A 385 -8.57 -12.74 -6.01
CA ASN A 385 -9.79 -13.48 -5.73
C ASN A 385 -9.84 -14.83 -6.46
N ILE A 386 -9.38 -14.90 -7.70
CA ILE A 386 -9.25 -16.15 -8.45
C ILE A 386 -8.25 -17.08 -7.77
N TYR A 387 -7.06 -16.55 -7.47
CA TYR A 387 -5.98 -17.32 -6.84
C TYR A 387 -6.29 -17.77 -5.42
N ALA A 388 -7.07 -17.02 -4.65
CA ALA A 388 -7.50 -17.43 -3.31
C ALA A 388 -8.27 -18.75 -3.30
N ARG A 389 -8.90 -19.11 -4.43
CA ARG A 389 -9.66 -20.37 -4.61
C ARG A 389 -8.80 -21.53 -5.13
N MET A 390 -7.59 -21.26 -5.62
CA MET A 390 -6.66 -22.30 -6.09
C MET A 390 -5.95 -22.94 -4.89
N GLN A 391 -6.04 -24.27 -4.78
CA GLN A 391 -5.36 -25.06 -3.77
C GLN A 391 -4.27 -25.94 -4.41
N ASP A 392 -3.26 -26.30 -3.63
CA ASP A 392 -2.31 -27.34 -4.04
C ASP A 392 -3.01 -28.70 -4.11
N LYS A 393 -2.93 -29.36 -5.26
CA LYS A 393 -3.46 -30.73 -5.42
C LYS A 393 -2.79 -31.77 -4.51
N LYS A 394 -1.74 -31.39 -3.76
CA LYS A 394 -1.00 -32.28 -2.85
C LYS A 394 -1.57 -32.34 -1.42
N THR A 395 -2.60 -31.58 -1.11
CA THR A 395 -3.24 -31.53 0.24
C THR A 395 -4.68 -32.07 0.23
N ALA A 396 -5.07 -32.79 -0.82
CA ALA A 396 -6.32 -33.52 -0.87
C ALA A 396 -6.07 -35.04 -0.84
#